data_af70c88918f570c88941a10df6be2c79
#
_entry.id   af70c88918f570c88941a10df6be2c79
#
_cell.length_a   1.000
_cell.length_b   1.000
_cell.length_c   1.000
_cell.angle_alpha   90.00
_cell.angle_beta   90.00
_cell.angle_gamma   90.00
#
_symmetry.space_group_name_H-M   'P 1'
#
loop_
_entity.id
_entity.type
_entity.pdbx_description
1 polymer ?
#
loop_
_entity_poly.entity_id
_entity_poly.type
_entity_poly.pdbx_seq_one_letter_code
_entity_poly.pdbx_strand_id
1 'polypeptide(L)'
;YGYSITLPNTLTIWEAQFGDFSNGAQIMIDQFISCAEDKWKVMSGLVLLLPHGYEGQGSEHSSARLERYLQLCAKYNMQIVNCTTPANFFHVLRRQQIRSFRKPLIVFTPKSLLRDPLCVSSFEDFSKSSFHEIIDDDIVLKSTEKLVFCSGKIYYELYKERSKYNDANLRLVRIEQLFPLDIKYINEIIEKYQPKEIIWVQ
;
A
#
# COMPACT_ATOMS: atom_id res chain seq x y z
N TYR A 1 -15.93 4.35 12.84
CA TYR A 1 -15.14 3.81 13.94
C TYR A 1 -16.03 3.03 14.92
N GLY A 2 -17.07 3.64 15.51
CA GLY A 2 -17.96 2.97 16.47
C GLY A 2 -18.53 1.65 15.96
N TYR A 3 -18.97 1.60 14.71
CA TYR A 3 -19.49 0.37 14.09
C TYR A 3 -18.41 -0.73 14.04
N SER A 4 -17.17 -0.40 13.67
CA SER A 4 -16.09 -1.38 13.55
C SER A 4 -15.64 -2.00 14.88
N ILE A 5 -15.80 -1.29 16.00
CA ILE A 5 -15.50 -1.83 17.33
C ILE A 5 -16.67 -2.63 17.92
N THR A 6 -17.89 -2.29 17.54
CA THR A 6 -19.11 -3.01 17.98
C THR A 6 -19.25 -4.35 17.25
N LEU A 7 -18.90 -4.39 15.97
CA LEU A 7 -18.98 -5.57 15.11
C LEU A 7 -17.60 -5.93 14.52
N PRO A 8 -16.67 -6.44 15.32
CA PRO A 8 -15.28 -6.66 14.92
C PRO A 8 -15.12 -7.73 13.81
N ASN A 9 -16.12 -8.55 13.59
CA ASN A 9 -16.12 -9.58 12.54
C ASN A 9 -16.75 -9.09 11.21
N THR A 10 -17.10 -7.80 11.14
CA THR A 10 -17.64 -7.19 9.93
C THR A 10 -16.56 -6.33 9.28
N LEU A 11 -16.38 -6.46 7.97
CA LEU A 11 -15.50 -5.57 7.21
C LEU A 11 -16.16 -4.20 7.10
N THR A 12 -15.64 -3.25 7.86
CA THR A 12 -16.12 -1.87 7.87
C THR A 12 -15.15 -1.00 7.06
N ILE A 13 -15.64 -0.40 5.98
CA ILE A 13 -14.85 0.45 5.09
C ILE A 13 -15.43 1.86 5.10
N TRP A 14 -14.54 2.85 5.18
CA TRP A 14 -14.84 4.24 4.92
C TRP A 14 -13.96 4.74 3.78
N GLU A 15 -14.60 5.23 2.72
CA GLU A 15 -13.89 5.82 1.59
C GLU A 15 -14.07 7.33 1.58
N ALA A 16 -12.97 8.07 1.52
CA ALA A 16 -13.00 9.51 1.26
C ALA A 16 -13.24 9.74 -0.23
N GLN A 17 -13.98 10.79 -0.59
CA GLN A 17 -14.16 11.17 -1.99
C GLN A 17 -12.81 11.39 -2.70
N PHE A 18 -11.90 12.09 -2.04
CA PHE A 18 -10.47 12.18 -2.29
C PHE A 18 -9.74 12.07 -0.96
N GLY A 19 -8.55 11.47 -0.96
CA GLY A 19 -7.83 11.21 0.28
C GLY A 19 -7.45 12.44 1.07
N ASP A 20 -7.23 13.60 0.41
CA ASP A 20 -6.97 14.87 1.09
C ASP A 20 -8.12 15.30 2.01
N PHE A 21 -9.36 14.97 1.66
CA PHE A 21 -10.54 15.30 2.46
C PHE A 21 -10.68 14.44 3.73
N SER A 22 -9.82 13.47 3.95
CA SER A 22 -9.75 12.75 5.22
C SER A 22 -9.41 13.66 6.40
N ASN A 23 -8.86 14.84 6.14
CA ASN A 23 -8.57 15.88 7.15
C ASN A 23 -9.83 16.35 7.88
N GLY A 24 -11.01 16.27 7.28
CA GLY A 24 -12.28 16.52 7.96
C GLY A 24 -12.56 15.56 9.12
N ALA A 25 -11.92 14.39 9.13
CA ALA A 25 -11.99 13.39 10.20
C ALA A 25 -10.70 13.32 11.04
N GLN A 26 -9.81 14.31 10.96
CA GLN A 26 -8.48 14.25 11.58
C GLN A 26 -8.55 13.99 13.10
N ILE A 27 -9.51 14.57 13.79
CA ILE A 27 -9.71 14.33 15.23
C ILE A 27 -10.01 12.85 15.49
N MET A 28 -10.82 12.22 14.64
CA MET A 28 -11.13 10.79 14.75
C MET A 28 -9.90 9.92 14.43
N ILE A 29 -9.11 10.33 13.46
CA ILE A 29 -7.88 9.64 13.10
C ILE A 29 -6.88 9.69 14.25
N ASP A 30 -6.58 10.87 14.77
CA ASP A 30 -5.57 11.09 15.81
C ASP A 30 -5.98 10.53 17.18
N GLN A 31 -7.25 10.73 17.58
CA GLN A 31 -7.68 10.46 18.95
C GLN A 31 -8.31 9.07 19.13
N PHE A 32 -8.75 8.43 18.05
CA PHE A 32 -9.42 7.14 18.11
C PHE A 32 -8.77 6.07 17.22
N ILE A 33 -8.59 6.32 15.93
CA ILE A 33 -8.12 5.28 15.00
C ILE A 33 -6.67 4.90 15.31
N SER A 34 -5.78 5.88 15.47
CA SER A 34 -4.35 5.63 15.67
C SER A 34 -3.98 5.19 17.08
N CYS A 35 -4.78 5.49 18.10
CA CYS A 35 -4.36 5.37 19.50
C CYS A 35 -5.35 4.65 20.44
N ALA A 36 -6.51 4.18 19.95
CA ALA A 36 -7.53 3.55 20.77
C ALA A 36 -7.03 2.31 21.51
N GLU A 37 -6.17 1.52 20.88
CA GLU A 37 -5.60 0.34 21.51
C GLU A 37 -4.72 0.68 22.71
N ASP A 38 -3.91 1.71 22.61
CA ASP A 38 -3.06 2.15 23.72
C ASP A 38 -3.89 2.80 24.85
N LYS A 39 -4.80 3.71 24.48
CA LYS A 39 -5.63 4.44 25.47
C LYS A 39 -6.66 3.56 26.18
N TRP A 40 -7.37 2.71 25.42
CA TRP A 40 -8.58 2.02 25.95
C TRP A 40 -8.55 0.52 25.75
N LYS A 41 -7.46 -0.03 25.20
CA LYS A 41 -7.35 -1.46 24.86
C LYS A 41 -8.43 -1.92 23.86
N VAL A 42 -8.85 -1.02 23.00
CA VAL A 42 -9.87 -1.28 21.98
C VAL A 42 -9.22 -1.35 20.61
N MET A 43 -9.39 -2.48 19.94
CA MET A 43 -8.90 -2.71 18.58
C MET A 43 -10.02 -2.48 17.56
N SER A 44 -9.72 -1.76 16.50
CA SER A 44 -10.62 -1.50 15.37
C SER A 44 -10.08 -2.12 14.09
N GLY A 45 -10.95 -2.83 13.37
CA GLY A 45 -10.67 -3.35 12.03
C GLY A 45 -11.09 -2.40 10.90
N LEU A 46 -11.29 -1.11 11.19
CA LEU A 46 -11.73 -0.12 10.21
C LEU A 46 -10.73 -0.02 9.06
N VAL A 47 -11.24 0.00 7.84
CA VAL A 47 -10.47 0.25 6.61
C VAL A 47 -10.78 1.66 6.12
N LEU A 48 -9.75 2.44 5.83
CA LEU A 48 -9.85 3.73 5.15
C LEU A 48 -9.35 3.55 3.73
N LEU A 49 -10.18 3.88 2.74
CA LEU A 49 -9.78 3.97 1.33
C LEU A 49 -9.57 5.43 0.98
N LEU A 50 -8.34 5.79 0.64
CA LEU A 50 -7.92 7.17 0.45
C LEU A 50 -7.38 7.36 -0.96
N PRO A 51 -8.18 7.90 -1.91
CA PRO A 51 -7.71 8.21 -3.25
C PRO A 51 -6.49 9.13 -3.21
N HIS A 52 -5.42 8.70 -3.91
CA HIS A 52 -4.12 9.35 -3.90
C HIS A 52 -3.40 9.10 -5.23
N GLY A 53 -2.90 10.14 -5.90
CA GLY A 53 -2.20 9.83 -7.14
C GLY A 53 -1.84 10.98 -8.05
N TYR A 54 -2.05 12.24 -7.75
CA TYR A 54 -1.70 13.37 -8.62
C TYR A 54 -2.27 13.23 -10.06
N GLU A 55 -3.58 13.10 -10.18
CA GLU A 55 -4.25 12.76 -11.44
C GLU A 55 -4.82 13.98 -12.18
N GLY A 56 -4.28 15.18 -11.95
CA GLY A 56 -4.61 16.39 -12.72
C GLY A 56 -5.92 17.07 -12.37
N GLN A 57 -6.55 16.74 -11.23
CA GLN A 57 -7.87 17.27 -10.83
C GLN A 57 -7.79 18.41 -9.80
N GLY A 58 -6.62 19.04 -9.64
CA GLY A 58 -6.39 20.09 -8.65
C GLY A 58 -5.57 19.59 -7.45
N SER A 59 -5.02 20.54 -6.69
CA SER A 59 -4.11 20.24 -5.58
C SER A 59 -4.78 19.47 -4.45
N GLU A 60 -6.04 19.80 -4.13
CA GLU A 60 -6.85 19.18 -3.08
C GLU A 60 -7.31 17.75 -3.43
N HIS A 61 -7.16 17.33 -4.70
CA HIS A 61 -7.52 15.99 -5.18
C HIS A 61 -6.29 15.12 -5.45
N SER A 62 -5.09 15.59 -5.15
CA SER A 62 -3.85 14.93 -5.56
C SER A 62 -3.28 14.02 -4.48
N SER A 63 -3.08 14.53 -3.26
CA SER A 63 -2.42 13.79 -2.19
C SER A 63 -3.37 13.47 -1.03
N ALA A 64 -3.40 12.21 -0.64
CA ALA A 64 -4.01 11.76 0.62
C ALA A 64 -3.11 12.03 1.84
N ARG A 65 -1.97 12.68 1.64
CA ARG A 65 -0.99 13.01 2.68
C ARG A 65 -0.52 11.79 3.45
N LEU A 66 0.02 10.85 2.70
CA LEU A 66 0.55 9.58 3.18
C LEU A 66 1.48 9.74 4.39
N GLU A 67 2.30 10.79 4.39
CA GLU A 67 3.26 11.10 5.44
C GLU A 67 2.59 11.35 6.80
N ARG A 68 1.38 11.93 6.84
CA ARG A 68 0.62 12.12 8.08
C ARG A 68 0.26 10.80 8.74
N TYR A 69 -0.14 9.81 7.93
CA TYR A 69 -0.47 8.48 8.44
C TYR A 69 0.76 7.74 8.92
N LEU A 70 1.88 7.84 8.18
CA LEU A 70 3.14 7.24 8.60
C LEU A 70 3.67 7.86 9.91
N GLN A 71 3.50 9.17 10.12
CA GLN A 71 3.86 9.84 11.37
C GLN A 71 3.03 9.36 12.57
N LEU A 72 1.81 8.89 12.36
CA LEU A 72 0.96 8.33 13.40
C LEU A 72 1.28 6.86 13.73
N CYS A 73 2.16 6.23 12.95
CA CYS A 73 2.52 4.83 13.13
C CYS A 73 3.48 4.64 14.29
N ALA A 74 3.09 3.80 15.24
CA ALA A 74 3.92 3.40 16.38
C ALA A 74 3.46 2.05 16.92
N LYS A 75 4.40 1.20 17.35
CA LYS A 75 4.10 -0.08 18.01
C LYS A 75 3.08 -0.96 17.27
N TYR A 76 3.13 -0.95 15.93
CA TYR A 76 2.21 -1.71 15.06
C TYR A 76 0.72 -1.36 15.25
N ASN A 77 0.41 -0.10 15.58
CA ASN A 77 -0.96 0.37 15.83
C ASN A 77 -1.87 0.37 14.61
N MET A 78 -1.31 0.50 13.41
CA MET A 78 -2.04 0.55 12.14
C MET A 78 -1.29 -0.25 11.05
N GLN A 79 -1.90 -0.37 9.89
CA GLN A 79 -1.28 -0.85 8.65
C GLN A 79 -1.47 0.18 7.56
N ILE A 80 -0.40 0.48 6.82
CA ILE A 80 -0.41 1.45 5.72
C ILE A 80 -0.02 0.72 4.45
N VAL A 81 -0.89 0.73 3.44
CA VAL A 81 -0.68 0.02 2.18
C VAL A 81 -1.00 0.89 0.97
N ASN A 82 -0.33 0.58 -0.14
CA ASN A 82 -0.55 1.21 -1.43
C ASN A 82 -0.44 0.12 -2.52
N CYS A 83 -1.54 -0.61 -2.72
CA CYS A 83 -1.57 -1.78 -3.59
C CYS A 83 -1.47 -1.40 -5.07
N THR A 84 -0.63 -2.13 -5.80
CA THR A 84 -0.44 -1.93 -7.24
C THR A 84 -1.22 -2.91 -8.10
N THR A 85 -1.75 -4.02 -7.56
CA THR A 85 -2.52 -5.00 -8.33
C THR A 85 -3.91 -5.25 -7.73
N PRO A 86 -4.92 -5.60 -8.56
CA PRO A 86 -6.26 -5.95 -8.07
C PRO A 86 -6.25 -7.12 -7.08
N ALA A 87 -5.46 -8.17 -7.36
CA ALA A 87 -5.37 -9.32 -6.46
C ALA A 87 -4.78 -8.95 -5.10
N ASN A 88 -3.73 -8.15 -5.08
CA ASN A 88 -3.12 -7.71 -3.81
C ASN A 88 -4.08 -6.81 -3.01
N PHE A 89 -4.83 -5.95 -3.69
CA PHE A 89 -5.88 -5.16 -3.05
C PHE A 89 -6.99 -6.06 -2.46
N PHE A 90 -7.45 -7.06 -3.20
CA PHE A 90 -8.40 -8.05 -2.69
C PHE A 90 -7.84 -8.78 -1.46
N HIS A 91 -6.60 -9.24 -1.53
CA HIS A 91 -5.99 -9.99 -0.45
C HIS A 91 -5.72 -9.18 0.80
N VAL A 92 -5.44 -7.89 0.70
CA VAL A 92 -5.30 -7.05 1.90
C VAL A 92 -6.63 -6.88 2.63
N LEU A 93 -7.75 -6.73 1.91
CA LEU A 93 -9.08 -6.69 2.51
C LEU A 93 -9.47 -8.05 3.10
N ARG A 94 -9.18 -9.14 2.41
CA ARG A 94 -9.37 -10.50 2.93
C ARG A 94 -8.53 -10.72 4.19
N ARG A 95 -7.26 -10.34 4.19
CA ARG A 95 -6.36 -10.42 5.34
C ARG A 95 -6.93 -9.68 6.55
N GLN A 96 -7.54 -8.51 6.35
CA GLN A 96 -8.15 -7.70 7.41
C GLN A 96 -9.23 -8.46 8.18
N GLN A 97 -9.95 -9.37 7.51
CA GLN A 97 -11.00 -10.17 8.13
C GLN A 97 -10.53 -11.48 8.75
N ILE A 98 -9.55 -12.15 8.14
CA ILE A 98 -9.13 -13.49 8.58
C ILE A 98 -8.12 -13.47 9.72
N ARG A 99 -7.44 -12.34 10.00
CA ARG A 99 -6.53 -12.21 11.13
C ARG A 99 -7.26 -12.36 12.45
N SER A 100 -6.60 -12.96 13.43
CA SER A 100 -7.11 -13.15 14.80
C SER A 100 -7.16 -11.85 15.63
N PHE A 101 -6.58 -10.78 15.13
CA PHE A 101 -6.56 -9.45 15.74
C PHE A 101 -7.11 -8.39 14.78
N ARG A 102 -7.45 -7.23 15.33
CA ARG A 102 -7.95 -6.09 14.54
C ARG A 102 -6.98 -4.92 14.67
N LYS A 103 -6.58 -4.35 13.53
CA LYS A 103 -5.78 -3.12 13.43
C LYS A 103 -6.37 -2.27 12.31
N PRO A 104 -6.43 -0.95 12.45
CA PRO A 104 -6.84 -0.08 11.34
C PRO A 104 -5.96 -0.30 10.12
N LEU A 105 -6.59 -0.28 8.95
CA LEU A 105 -5.94 -0.45 7.66
C LEU A 105 -6.17 0.82 6.83
N ILE A 106 -5.10 1.49 6.46
CA ILE A 106 -5.12 2.66 5.58
C ILE A 106 -4.65 2.22 4.21
N VAL A 107 -5.52 2.37 3.20
CA VAL A 107 -5.24 1.96 1.82
C VAL A 107 -5.24 3.19 0.93
N PHE A 108 -4.10 3.50 0.34
CA PHE A 108 -4.02 4.52 -0.71
C PHE A 108 -4.47 3.92 -2.03
N THR A 109 -5.43 4.58 -2.70
CA THR A 109 -6.15 4.03 -3.86
C THR A 109 -6.11 4.99 -5.04
N PRO A 110 -5.08 4.91 -5.92
CA PRO A 110 -5.04 5.71 -7.14
C PRO A 110 -6.23 5.35 -8.06
N LYS A 111 -7.07 6.33 -8.41
CA LYS A 111 -8.27 6.08 -9.23
C LYS A 111 -7.95 5.66 -10.65
N SER A 112 -6.83 6.14 -11.21
CA SER A 112 -6.39 5.77 -12.56
C SER A 112 -6.13 4.27 -12.71
N LEU A 113 -5.65 3.58 -11.67
CA LEU A 113 -5.39 2.15 -11.72
C LEU A 113 -6.65 1.31 -11.91
N LEU A 114 -7.84 1.82 -11.58
CA LEU A 114 -9.11 1.13 -11.86
C LEU A 114 -9.37 0.93 -13.36
N ARG A 115 -8.67 1.66 -14.23
CA ARG A 115 -8.86 1.65 -15.68
C ARG A 115 -7.55 1.43 -16.45
N ASP A 116 -6.41 1.30 -15.78
CA ASP A 116 -5.13 1.05 -16.45
C ASP A 116 -5.10 -0.40 -16.95
N PRO A 117 -4.94 -0.64 -18.27
CA PRO A 117 -4.93 -1.98 -18.85
C PRO A 117 -3.77 -2.87 -18.39
N LEU A 118 -2.73 -2.28 -17.78
CA LEU A 118 -1.63 -3.02 -17.17
C LEU A 118 -1.93 -3.43 -15.73
N CYS A 119 -2.89 -2.76 -15.06
CA CYS A 119 -3.27 -3.06 -13.69
C CYS A 119 -4.31 -4.19 -13.65
N VAL A 120 -3.86 -5.39 -13.97
CA VAL A 120 -4.70 -6.60 -14.03
C VAL A 120 -4.09 -7.71 -13.20
N SER A 121 -4.91 -8.71 -12.87
CA SER A 121 -4.47 -9.93 -12.16
C SER A 121 -5.16 -11.15 -12.76
N SER A 122 -4.48 -12.29 -12.75
CA SER A 122 -5.05 -13.55 -13.18
C SER A 122 -6.05 -14.10 -12.15
N PHE A 123 -6.90 -15.05 -12.54
CA PHE A 123 -7.79 -15.73 -11.60
C PHE A 123 -7.01 -16.50 -10.53
N GLU A 124 -5.88 -17.07 -10.88
CA GLU A 124 -4.96 -17.75 -9.97
C GLU A 124 -4.44 -16.81 -8.88
N ASP A 125 -4.13 -15.57 -9.21
CA ASP A 125 -3.67 -14.57 -8.24
C ASP A 125 -4.72 -14.33 -7.14
N PHE A 126 -6.01 -14.38 -7.47
CA PHE A 126 -7.09 -14.26 -6.49
C PHE A 126 -7.33 -15.53 -5.69
N SER A 127 -7.24 -16.70 -6.33
CA SER A 127 -7.67 -17.97 -5.75
C SER A 127 -6.58 -18.74 -5.01
N LYS A 128 -5.31 -18.57 -5.41
CA LYS A 128 -4.18 -19.37 -4.93
C LYS A 128 -3.09 -18.56 -4.24
N SER A 129 -3.27 -17.23 -4.12
CA SER A 129 -2.28 -16.31 -3.53
C SER A 129 -2.75 -15.75 -2.19
N SER A 130 -1.96 -14.84 -1.65
CA SER A 130 -2.20 -14.08 -0.44
C SER A 130 -1.72 -12.64 -0.62
N PHE A 131 -1.87 -11.81 0.40
CA PHE A 131 -1.32 -10.47 0.37
C PHE A 131 0.22 -10.50 0.42
N HIS A 132 0.85 -9.85 -0.54
CA HIS A 132 2.29 -9.63 -0.60
C HIS A 132 2.63 -8.23 -0.12
N GLU A 133 3.42 -8.11 0.93
CA GLU A 133 3.85 -6.82 1.48
C GLU A 133 4.86 -6.12 0.57
N ILE A 134 5.61 -6.92 -0.18
CA ILE A 134 6.56 -6.49 -1.21
C ILE A 134 6.38 -7.42 -2.40
N ILE A 135 6.38 -6.86 -3.60
CA ILE A 135 6.34 -7.63 -4.84
C ILE A 135 7.65 -7.43 -5.58
N ASP A 136 8.43 -8.51 -5.69
CA ASP A 136 9.67 -8.53 -6.45
C ASP A 136 9.40 -8.46 -7.96
N ASP A 137 10.38 -8.08 -8.73
CA ASP A 137 10.31 -8.03 -10.19
C ASP A 137 10.51 -9.44 -10.78
N ASP A 138 9.64 -9.87 -11.65
CA ASP A 138 9.69 -11.17 -12.35
C ASP A 138 10.61 -11.16 -13.58
N ILE A 139 11.21 -10.02 -13.92
CA ILE A 139 12.10 -9.89 -15.07
C ILE A 139 13.36 -10.74 -14.90
N VAL A 140 13.71 -11.49 -15.94
CA VAL A 140 14.96 -12.27 -15.98
C VAL A 140 16.11 -11.38 -16.48
N LEU A 141 16.99 -11.02 -15.58
CA LEU A 141 18.17 -10.19 -15.87
C LEU A 141 19.47 -11.00 -15.64
N LYS A 142 20.50 -10.73 -16.45
CA LYS A 142 21.86 -11.29 -16.25
C LYS A 142 22.54 -10.70 -15.02
N SER A 143 22.31 -9.42 -14.76
CA SER A 143 22.79 -8.68 -13.59
C SER A 143 21.82 -7.56 -13.27
N THR A 144 21.83 -7.10 -12.02
CA THR A 144 21.06 -5.94 -11.59
C THR A 144 22.05 -4.81 -11.26
N GLU A 145 22.06 -3.76 -12.07
CA GLU A 145 22.88 -2.57 -11.76
C GLU A 145 22.10 -1.62 -10.84
N LYS A 146 20.83 -1.39 -11.16
CA LYS A 146 19.97 -0.51 -10.40
C LYS A 146 18.78 -1.29 -9.83
N LEU A 147 18.60 -1.20 -8.53
CA LEU A 147 17.44 -1.71 -7.82
C LEU A 147 16.57 -0.53 -7.40
N VAL A 148 15.39 -0.42 -7.99
CA VAL A 148 14.46 0.66 -7.73
C VAL A 148 13.32 0.13 -6.86
N PHE A 149 13.20 0.68 -5.66
CA PHE A 149 12.02 0.51 -4.82
C PHE A 149 11.02 1.62 -5.12
N CYS A 150 9.76 1.27 -5.28
CA CYS A 150 8.69 2.24 -5.51
C CYS A 150 7.39 1.80 -4.83
N SER A 151 6.43 2.71 -4.70
CA SER A 151 5.12 2.42 -4.09
C SER A 151 4.00 3.06 -4.90
N GLY A 152 2.92 2.30 -5.12
CA GLY A 152 1.74 2.77 -5.82
C GLY A 152 1.90 2.94 -7.32
N LYS A 153 1.12 3.86 -7.91
CA LYS A 153 0.97 3.96 -9.38
C LYS A 153 2.24 4.30 -10.16
N ILE A 154 3.24 4.93 -9.52
CA ILE A 154 4.52 5.26 -10.17
C ILE A 154 5.22 4.01 -10.75
N TYR A 155 4.93 2.84 -10.20
CA TYR A 155 5.40 1.57 -10.75
C TYR A 155 5.06 1.43 -12.24
N TYR A 156 3.84 1.76 -12.65
CA TYR A 156 3.40 1.60 -14.03
C TYR A 156 4.08 2.59 -14.97
N GLU A 157 4.40 3.78 -14.50
CA GLU A 157 5.17 4.77 -15.26
C GLU A 157 6.61 4.27 -15.46
N LEU A 158 7.26 3.82 -14.39
CA LEU A 158 8.60 3.23 -14.44
C LEU A 158 8.64 1.98 -15.33
N TYR A 159 7.63 1.12 -15.23
CA TYR A 159 7.51 -0.07 -16.07
C TYR A 159 7.41 0.27 -17.56
N LYS A 160 6.56 1.24 -17.91
CA LYS A 160 6.41 1.74 -19.28
C LYS A 160 7.70 2.34 -19.83
N GLU A 161 8.39 3.16 -19.02
CA GLU A 161 9.66 3.77 -19.42
C GLU A 161 10.76 2.72 -19.57
N ARG A 162 10.95 1.82 -18.62
CA ARG A 162 11.90 0.71 -18.74
C ARG A 162 11.71 -0.07 -20.04
N SER A 163 10.46 -0.35 -20.40
CA SER A 163 10.12 -1.10 -21.63
C SER A 163 10.52 -0.36 -22.91
N LYS A 164 10.43 0.99 -22.92
CA LYS A 164 10.80 1.81 -24.09
C LYS A 164 12.31 1.84 -24.31
N TYR A 165 13.09 1.97 -23.25
CA TYR A 165 14.53 2.12 -23.34
C TYR A 165 15.30 0.81 -23.30
N ASN A 166 14.60 -0.34 -23.16
CA ASN A 166 15.20 -1.67 -23.05
C ASN A 166 16.34 -1.71 -22.02
N ASP A 167 16.13 -1.02 -20.86
CA ASP A 167 17.14 -0.96 -19.80
C ASP A 167 17.21 -2.31 -19.09
N ALA A 168 18.13 -3.16 -19.60
CA ALA A 168 18.25 -4.55 -19.24
C ALA A 168 18.81 -4.78 -17.81
N ASN A 169 19.21 -3.72 -17.11
CA ASN A 169 19.90 -3.82 -15.83
C ASN A 169 19.14 -3.17 -14.67
N LEU A 170 17.92 -2.71 -14.93
CA LEU A 170 17.05 -2.07 -13.95
C LEU A 170 15.98 -3.02 -13.45
N ARG A 171 15.90 -3.23 -12.14
CA ARG A 171 14.87 -4.01 -11.45
C ARG A 171 13.93 -3.10 -10.67
N LEU A 172 12.62 -3.36 -10.76
CA LEU A 172 11.58 -2.60 -10.08
C LEU A 172 10.94 -3.45 -8.99
N VAL A 173 11.10 -3.08 -7.73
CA VAL A 173 10.49 -3.75 -6.58
C VAL A 173 9.42 -2.86 -5.98
N ARG A 174 8.22 -3.41 -5.80
CA ARG A 174 7.07 -2.67 -5.29
C ARG A 174 6.91 -2.88 -3.79
N ILE A 175 6.92 -1.79 -3.04
CA ILE A 175 6.57 -1.79 -1.62
C ILE A 175 5.07 -1.57 -1.51
N GLU A 176 4.33 -2.64 -1.32
CA GLU A 176 2.86 -2.61 -1.20
C GLU A 176 2.41 -2.24 0.21
N GLN A 177 3.16 -2.67 1.24
CA GLN A 177 2.93 -2.29 2.63
C GLN A 177 4.05 -1.39 3.13
N LEU A 178 3.70 -0.15 3.41
CA LEU A 178 4.63 0.87 3.91
C LEU A 178 4.83 0.79 5.43
N PHE A 179 3.80 0.32 6.15
CA PHE A 179 3.91 0.07 7.59
C PHE A 179 2.99 -1.08 8.02
N PRO A 180 3.48 -2.02 8.87
CA PRO A 180 4.91 -2.21 9.17
C PRO A 180 5.68 -2.63 7.92
N LEU A 181 6.91 -2.13 7.79
CA LEU A 181 7.77 -2.44 6.66
C LEU A 181 8.53 -3.76 6.91
N ASP A 182 8.52 -4.67 5.95
CA ASP A 182 9.29 -5.92 6.00
C ASP A 182 10.76 -5.67 5.60
N ILE A 183 11.51 -5.12 6.55
CA ILE A 183 12.94 -4.83 6.37
C ILE A 183 13.75 -6.11 6.10
N LYS A 184 13.32 -7.24 6.67
CA LYS A 184 14.02 -8.52 6.46
C LYS A 184 13.95 -8.91 4.99
N TYR A 185 12.77 -8.88 4.40
CA TYR A 185 12.59 -9.24 2.98
C TYR A 185 13.27 -8.23 2.04
N ILE A 186 13.28 -6.93 2.40
CA ILE A 186 14.06 -5.93 1.65
C ILE A 186 15.54 -6.29 1.62
N ASN A 187 16.11 -6.66 2.77
CA ASN A 187 17.52 -7.06 2.84
C ASN A 187 17.77 -8.33 2.03
N GLU A 188 16.89 -9.32 2.09
CA GLU A 188 16.98 -10.55 1.28
C GLU A 188 17.00 -10.23 -0.24
N ILE A 189 16.18 -9.27 -0.70
CA ILE A 189 16.17 -8.81 -2.09
C ILE A 189 17.49 -8.12 -2.45
N ILE A 190 18.02 -7.26 -1.59
CA ILE A 190 19.30 -6.56 -1.81
C ILE A 190 20.44 -7.58 -1.88
N GLU A 191 20.48 -8.54 -0.96
CA GLU A 191 21.48 -9.61 -0.93
C GLU A 191 21.39 -10.52 -2.17
N LYS A 192 20.17 -10.83 -2.60
CA LYS A 192 19.90 -11.66 -3.80
C LYS A 192 20.44 -11.03 -5.08
N TYR A 193 20.24 -9.73 -5.25
CA TYR A 193 20.55 -9.05 -6.51
C TYR A 193 21.88 -8.29 -6.51
N GLN A 194 22.44 -7.99 -5.36
CA GLN A 194 23.71 -7.26 -5.18
C GLN A 194 23.86 -6.06 -6.13
N PRO A 195 22.88 -5.13 -6.12
CA PRO A 195 22.87 -4.00 -7.04
C PRO A 195 24.02 -3.05 -6.76
N LYS A 196 24.47 -2.32 -7.81
CA LYS A 196 25.45 -1.24 -7.65
C LYS A 196 24.82 0.02 -7.05
N GLU A 197 23.54 0.23 -7.33
CA GLU A 197 22.79 1.41 -6.90
C GLU A 197 21.39 0.99 -6.40
N ILE A 198 20.96 1.59 -5.29
CA ILE A 198 19.62 1.44 -4.75
C ILE A 198 18.93 2.79 -4.80
N ILE A 199 17.74 2.84 -5.40
CA ILE A 199 16.98 4.07 -5.63
C ILE A 199 15.57 3.89 -5.02
N TRP A 200 15.09 4.91 -4.32
CA TRP A 200 13.68 5.04 -3.94
C TRP A 200 12.99 6.04 -4.86
N VAL A 201 11.84 5.65 -5.41
CA VAL A 201 11.01 6.51 -6.27
C VAL A 201 9.59 6.57 -5.74
N GLN A 202 9.11 7.79 -5.56
CA GLN A 202 7.76 8.05 -5.05
C GLN A 202 7.12 9.22 -5.81
#